data_1db69cace5d0b95dcf921ef54d1bcb92
#
_entry.id   1db69cace5d0b95dcf921ef54d1bcb92
#
_cell.length_a   1.000
_cell.length_b   1.000
_cell.length_c   1.000
_cell.angle_alpha   90.00
_cell.angle_beta   90.00
_cell.angle_gamma   90.00
#
_symmetry.space_group_name_H-M   'P 1'
#
loop_
_entity.id
_entity.type
_entity.pdbx_description
1 polymer ?
#
loop_
_entity_poly.entity_id
_entity_poly.type
_entity_poly.pdbx_seq_one_letter_code
_entity_poly.pdbx_strand_id
1 'polypeptide(L)'
;TVTDKDDDSPKAITFSKVSLGGTEIAGAEIKIYKGDKAEGTAVESWTSEAGKSKELNLAPGTYTFHEEAAPTGYLKVTDITFQVKTDGTVEVTSVGEKDSKGEENKVIANGSKVTVTDKDDDSPKTITFSKVNLGGTEIAGAQIKIFKGDKAEGTAVESWTSEAGKSKEINLAPGTYTFHEEAAPTGYLKVTDITFQVKTDGTVEVTNVGEKDSKGEENKVVTTGSTVTVTDKDDDLPRKVTFSKINLGGTEIAGAEIQIFQGKEATGNPVAKWTSEANTSHELGLAPGVYTFHEAAAPTGYLAVTDIVFQVNLDGTVTVVNADGNTVEYKDGTLVVTDQTKPTGPDKDPSKKTDEPDPKKSNQDKPIEKDQDKPGDKGKTKKILPFTGTEISFTLLAFGLILIVGCGVYFGIRFKK
;
A
#
# COMPACT_ATOMS: atom_id res chain seq x y z
N THR A 1 -30.75 -7.24 80.56
CA THR A 1 -29.95 -6.72 79.43
C THR A 1 -30.68 -7.05 78.13
N VAL A 2 -31.26 -6.06 77.49
CA VAL A 2 -31.79 -6.18 76.15
C VAL A 2 -30.57 -5.98 75.23
N THR A 3 -30.14 -7.05 74.55
CA THR A 3 -29.10 -6.99 73.47
C THR A 3 -29.87 -6.69 72.19
N ASP A 4 -29.65 -5.52 71.62
CA ASP A 4 -30.14 -5.21 70.28
C ASP A 4 -29.39 -6.15 69.33
N LYS A 5 -30.12 -6.77 68.41
CA LYS A 5 -29.51 -7.54 67.29
C LYS A 5 -28.98 -6.56 66.28
N ASP A 6 -27.79 -6.82 65.83
CA ASP A 6 -27.22 -6.12 64.68
C ASP A 6 -28.14 -6.28 63.47
N ASP A 7 -28.26 -5.20 62.66
CA ASP A 7 -29.04 -5.20 61.44
C ASP A 7 -28.22 -5.84 60.30
N ASP A 8 -28.43 -7.13 60.08
CA ASP A 8 -27.78 -7.93 59.05
C ASP A 8 -28.44 -7.78 57.66
N SER A 9 -29.44 -6.88 57.55
CA SER A 9 -30.09 -6.66 56.24
C SER A 9 -29.15 -6.15 55.19
N PRO A 10 -29.27 -6.61 53.90
CA PRO A 10 -28.44 -6.14 52.82
C PRO A 10 -28.51 -4.62 52.64
N LYS A 11 -27.36 -3.99 52.42
CA LYS A 11 -27.15 -2.56 52.20
C LYS A 11 -26.83 -2.29 50.75
N ALA A 12 -27.37 -1.21 50.15
CA ALA A 12 -27.07 -0.79 48.79
C ALA A 12 -25.66 -0.19 48.72
N ILE A 13 -24.76 -0.86 48.04
CA ILE A 13 -23.38 -0.44 47.86
C ILE A 13 -23.15 -0.12 46.38
N THR A 14 -22.60 1.04 46.11
CA THR A 14 -22.29 1.50 44.74
C THR A 14 -20.84 1.30 44.39
N PHE A 15 -20.55 0.62 43.31
CA PHE A 15 -19.22 0.43 42.74
C PHE A 15 -19.03 1.30 41.52
N SER A 16 -17.94 2.06 41.48
CA SER A 16 -17.56 2.97 40.42
C SER A 16 -16.19 2.53 39.90
N LYS A 17 -16.10 2.17 38.62
CA LYS A 17 -14.84 1.76 37.95
C LYS A 17 -14.41 2.88 37.03
N VAL A 18 -13.34 3.60 37.37
CA VAL A 18 -12.97 4.84 36.70
C VAL A 18 -11.55 4.85 36.18
N SER A 19 -11.28 5.67 35.17
CA SER A 19 -9.94 6.05 34.73
C SER A 19 -9.24 6.98 35.73
N LEU A 20 -7.96 7.27 35.53
CA LEU A 20 -7.22 8.29 36.31
C LEU A 20 -7.89 9.67 36.27
N GLY A 21 -8.61 9.98 35.18
CA GLY A 21 -9.41 11.22 35.05
C GLY A 21 -10.75 11.21 35.76
N GLY A 22 -11.11 10.10 36.42
CA GLY A 22 -12.36 9.98 37.18
C GLY A 22 -13.62 9.66 36.34
N THR A 23 -13.44 9.32 35.06
CA THR A 23 -14.55 8.94 34.17
C THR A 23 -14.78 7.43 34.25
N GLU A 24 -16.06 7.03 34.39
CA GLU A 24 -16.46 5.61 34.38
C GLU A 24 -16.03 4.95 33.06
N ILE A 25 -15.35 3.79 33.18
CA ILE A 25 -14.80 3.03 32.04
C ILE A 25 -15.60 1.75 31.83
N ALA A 26 -15.66 1.33 30.56
CA ALA A 26 -16.32 0.09 30.15
C ALA A 26 -15.33 -1.05 29.96
N GLY A 27 -15.79 -2.30 30.15
CA GLY A 27 -15.08 -3.49 29.75
C GLY A 27 -14.25 -4.18 30.86
N ALA A 28 -14.24 -3.63 32.10
CA ALA A 28 -13.69 -4.34 33.25
C ALA A 28 -14.62 -5.50 33.63
N GLU A 29 -14.12 -6.72 33.69
CA GLU A 29 -14.83 -7.88 34.19
C GLU A 29 -14.60 -8.01 35.71
N ILE A 30 -15.65 -7.78 36.48
CA ILE A 30 -15.57 -7.64 37.95
C ILE A 30 -16.37 -8.72 38.63
N LYS A 31 -15.84 -9.26 39.73
CA LYS A 31 -16.47 -10.23 40.62
C LYS A 31 -16.35 -9.78 42.07
N ILE A 32 -17.39 -9.98 42.85
CA ILE A 32 -17.37 -9.78 44.31
C ILE A 32 -17.42 -11.13 44.97
N TYR A 33 -16.50 -11.40 45.88
CA TYR A 33 -16.47 -12.59 46.69
C TYR A 33 -16.74 -12.25 48.16
N LYS A 34 -17.34 -13.19 48.88
CA LYS A 34 -17.51 -13.05 50.34
C LYS A 34 -16.24 -13.55 51.05
N GLY A 35 -15.70 -12.74 51.92
CA GLY A 35 -14.45 -13.00 52.62
C GLY A 35 -13.30 -12.11 52.15
N ASP A 36 -12.09 -12.41 52.57
CA ASP A 36 -10.85 -11.65 52.35
C ASP A 36 -10.03 -12.16 51.13
N LYS A 37 -10.61 -13.09 50.36
CA LYS A 37 -9.96 -13.70 49.17
C LYS A 37 -10.99 -13.88 48.05
N ALA A 38 -10.52 -13.81 46.82
CA ALA A 38 -11.28 -14.11 45.61
C ALA A 38 -11.36 -15.64 45.38
N GLU A 39 -12.01 -16.37 46.27
CA GLU A 39 -12.12 -17.83 46.27
C GLU A 39 -13.58 -18.30 46.33
N GLY A 40 -13.90 -19.43 45.72
CA GLY A 40 -15.22 -20.02 45.73
C GLY A 40 -16.19 -19.41 44.70
N THR A 41 -17.48 -19.29 45.09
CA THR A 41 -18.48 -18.72 44.18
C THR A 41 -18.61 -17.23 44.42
N ALA A 42 -18.49 -16.44 43.36
CA ALA A 42 -18.71 -15.01 43.41
C ALA A 42 -20.18 -14.70 43.83
N VAL A 43 -20.38 -13.73 44.72
CA VAL A 43 -21.70 -13.24 45.12
C VAL A 43 -22.36 -12.46 44.00
N GLU A 44 -21.55 -11.80 43.16
CA GLU A 44 -21.98 -11.02 42.00
C GLU A 44 -20.86 -10.93 40.97
N SER A 45 -21.23 -10.81 39.71
CA SER A 45 -20.29 -10.56 38.61
C SER A 45 -20.94 -9.66 37.55
N TRP A 46 -20.18 -8.73 37.01
CA TRP A 46 -20.64 -7.85 35.91
C TRP A 46 -19.46 -7.35 35.09
N THR A 47 -19.76 -6.81 33.90
CA THR A 47 -18.83 -6.01 33.13
C THR A 47 -19.14 -4.53 33.32
N SER A 48 -18.13 -3.71 33.56
CA SER A 48 -18.31 -2.26 33.72
C SER A 48 -18.80 -1.60 32.43
N GLU A 49 -19.59 -0.52 32.55
CA GLU A 49 -20.12 0.25 31.43
C GLU A 49 -19.67 1.71 31.52
N ALA A 50 -19.41 2.34 30.37
CA ALA A 50 -19.03 3.74 30.31
C ALA A 50 -20.12 4.64 30.88
N GLY A 51 -19.74 5.57 31.77
CA GLY A 51 -20.65 6.54 32.37
C GLY A 51 -21.62 5.93 33.38
N LYS A 52 -21.46 4.66 33.83
CA LYS A 52 -22.36 4.00 34.74
C LYS A 52 -21.63 3.34 35.91
N SER A 53 -22.11 3.56 37.14
CA SER A 53 -21.73 2.77 38.29
C SER A 53 -22.67 1.56 38.48
N LYS A 54 -22.25 0.55 39.23
CA LYS A 54 -23.01 -0.65 39.56
C LYS A 54 -23.46 -0.59 41.03
N GLU A 55 -24.75 -0.78 41.29
CA GLU A 55 -25.28 -0.94 42.63
C GLU A 55 -25.54 -2.39 42.95
N LEU A 56 -25.11 -2.85 44.14
CA LEU A 56 -25.29 -4.19 44.67
C LEU A 56 -25.85 -4.13 46.10
N ASN A 57 -26.72 -5.09 46.48
CA ASN A 57 -27.18 -5.25 47.80
C ASN A 57 -26.35 -6.29 48.54
N LEU A 58 -25.48 -5.85 49.47
CA LEU A 58 -24.55 -6.70 50.21
C LEU A 58 -24.92 -6.65 51.72
N ALA A 59 -25.02 -7.83 52.37
CA ALA A 59 -25.15 -7.90 53.81
C ALA A 59 -23.87 -7.40 54.52
N PRO A 60 -23.96 -6.88 55.74
CA PRO A 60 -22.76 -6.54 56.50
C PRO A 60 -21.75 -7.70 56.57
N GLY A 61 -20.47 -7.37 56.36
CA GLY A 61 -19.40 -8.39 56.32
C GLY A 61 -18.24 -7.98 55.47
N THR A 62 -17.24 -8.88 55.37
CA THR A 62 -16.03 -8.71 54.55
C THR A 62 -16.23 -9.27 53.15
N TYR A 63 -15.76 -8.53 52.15
CA TYR A 63 -15.82 -8.89 50.74
C TYR A 63 -14.51 -8.58 50.04
N THR A 64 -14.29 -9.27 48.94
CA THR A 64 -13.17 -9.03 48.02
C THR A 64 -13.70 -8.58 46.63
N PHE A 65 -13.27 -7.42 46.20
CA PHE A 65 -13.43 -6.95 44.84
C PHE A 65 -12.29 -7.55 44.02
N HIS A 66 -12.60 -8.33 43.00
CA HIS A 66 -11.70 -8.99 42.08
C HIS A 66 -11.97 -8.53 40.67
N GLU A 67 -10.94 -8.07 39.99
CA GLU A 67 -11.02 -7.78 38.57
C GLU A 67 -10.48 -9.00 37.79
N GLU A 68 -11.36 -9.72 37.10
CA GLU A 68 -10.99 -10.88 36.28
C GLU A 68 -10.16 -10.44 35.06
N ALA A 69 -10.64 -9.38 34.37
CA ALA A 69 -9.97 -8.77 33.24
C ALA A 69 -10.12 -7.24 33.28
N ALA A 70 -9.03 -6.53 33.06
CA ALA A 70 -9.06 -5.08 32.87
C ALA A 70 -9.52 -4.73 31.46
N PRO A 71 -10.10 -3.51 31.25
CA PRO A 71 -10.35 -3.02 29.92
C PRO A 71 -9.06 -2.86 29.12
N THR A 72 -9.15 -3.01 27.80
CA THR A 72 -8.01 -2.77 26.92
C THR A 72 -7.41 -1.38 27.14
N GLY A 73 -6.10 -1.31 27.32
CA GLY A 73 -5.38 -0.07 27.58
C GLY A 73 -5.22 0.30 29.05
N TYR A 74 -5.72 -0.54 29.97
CA TYR A 74 -5.59 -0.35 31.39
C TYR A 74 -4.87 -1.50 32.06
N LEU A 75 -4.21 -1.22 33.20
CA LEU A 75 -3.61 -2.23 34.06
C LEU A 75 -4.68 -2.89 34.93
N LYS A 76 -4.60 -4.21 35.08
CA LYS A 76 -5.47 -4.96 35.97
C LYS A 76 -5.24 -4.56 37.42
N VAL A 77 -6.33 -4.26 38.13
CA VAL A 77 -6.34 -4.02 39.56
C VAL A 77 -6.22 -5.36 40.30
N THR A 78 -5.35 -5.44 41.30
CA THR A 78 -5.25 -6.62 42.18
C THR A 78 -6.42 -6.64 43.17
N ASP A 79 -6.60 -7.75 43.89
CA ASP A 79 -7.73 -7.96 44.80
C ASP A 79 -7.80 -6.89 45.90
N ILE A 80 -8.95 -6.26 46.06
CA ILE A 80 -9.21 -5.23 47.06
C ILE A 80 -10.18 -5.80 48.10
N THR A 81 -9.82 -5.79 49.39
CA THR A 81 -10.70 -6.24 50.44
C THR A 81 -11.40 -5.05 51.13
N PHE A 82 -12.69 -5.17 51.35
CA PHE A 82 -13.49 -4.12 51.96
C PHE A 82 -14.53 -4.71 52.94
N GLN A 83 -14.92 -3.95 53.92
CA GLN A 83 -15.96 -4.29 54.89
C GLN A 83 -17.20 -3.45 54.69
N VAL A 84 -18.37 -4.08 54.52
CA VAL A 84 -19.67 -3.45 54.59
C VAL A 84 -20.10 -3.46 56.06
N LYS A 85 -20.40 -2.24 56.61
CA LYS A 85 -20.82 -2.07 58.01
C LYS A 85 -22.34 -2.14 58.10
N THR A 86 -22.87 -2.35 59.33
CA THR A 86 -24.31 -2.43 59.62
C THR A 86 -25.05 -1.14 59.28
N ASP A 87 -24.36 0.00 59.31
CA ASP A 87 -24.92 1.31 58.89
C ASP A 87 -24.90 1.53 57.37
N GLY A 88 -24.39 0.56 56.59
CA GLY A 88 -24.29 0.65 55.12
C GLY A 88 -23.06 1.39 54.61
N THR A 89 -22.18 1.85 55.49
CA THR A 89 -20.89 2.43 55.05
C THR A 89 -19.89 1.35 54.69
N VAL A 90 -18.93 1.67 53.82
CA VAL A 90 -17.87 0.77 53.40
C VAL A 90 -16.50 1.27 53.85
N GLU A 91 -15.67 0.37 54.35
CA GLU A 91 -14.29 0.61 54.71
C GLU A 91 -13.39 -0.31 53.89
N VAL A 92 -12.40 0.24 53.17
CA VAL A 92 -11.35 -0.54 52.50
C VAL A 92 -10.35 -1.03 53.52
N THR A 93 -10.24 -2.34 53.68
CA THR A 93 -9.36 -2.98 54.68
C THR A 93 -8.02 -3.43 54.08
N SER A 94 -7.98 -3.64 52.74
CA SER A 94 -6.75 -3.90 51.99
C SER A 94 -6.89 -3.39 50.57
N VAL A 95 -5.88 -2.68 50.06
CA VAL A 95 -5.82 -2.22 48.65
C VAL A 95 -5.20 -3.32 47.75
N GLY A 96 -4.93 -4.50 48.28
CA GLY A 96 -4.36 -5.62 47.57
C GLY A 96 -2.84 -5.50 47.35
N GLU A 97 -2.33 -6.39 46.49
CA GLU A 97 -0.94 -6.36 46.08
C GLU A 97 -0.65 -5.23 45.12
N LYS A 98 0.60 -4.87 44.95
CA LYS A 98 1.03 -3.91 43.93
C LYS A 98 0.74 -4.47 42.54
N ASP A 99 0.39 -3.56 41.63
CA ASP A 99 0.19 -3.89 40.21
C ASP A 99 1.49 -4.35 39.53
N SER A 100 1.42 -4.68 38.24
CA SER A 100 2.56 -5.14 37.44
C SER A 100 3.71 -4.13 37.33
N LYS A 101 3.47 -2.85 37.70
CA LYS A 101 4.49 -1.79 37.75
C LYS A 101 5.02 -1.53 39.15
N GLY A 102 4.56 -2.29 40.16
CA GLY A 102 4.96 -2.14 41.56
C GLY A 102 4.27 -0.97 42.26
N GLU A 103 3.14 -0.50 41.75
CA GLU A 103 2.35 0.59 42.33
C GLU A 103 1.09 0.06 43.02
N GLU A 104 0.68 0.72 44.11
CA GLU A 104 -0.55 0.37 44.84
C GLU A 104 -1.81 0.67 44.03
N ASN A 105 -2.85 -0.13 44.21
CA ASN A 105 -4.19 0.18 43.69
C ASN A 105 -4.70 1.50 44.25
N LYS A 106 -5.40 2.26 43.43
CA LYS A 106 -6.09 3.48 43.86
C LYS A 106 -7.55 3.18 44.05
N VAL A 107 -7.96 3.06 45.33
CA VAL A 107 -9.32 2.79 45.73
C VAL A 107 -9.76 3.77 46.83
N ILE A 108 -11.00 4.26 46.75
CA ILE A 108 -11.58 5.19 47.70
C ILE A 108 -12.97 4.66 48.09
N ALA A 109 -13.19 4.54 49.40
CA ALA A 109 -14.55 4.35 49.96
C ALA A 109 -15.05 5.67 50.54
N ASN A 110 -16.30 6.04 50.20
CA ASN A 110 -16.96 7.21 50.72
C ASN A 110 -18.47 6.89 50.96
N GLY A 111 -18.85 6.78 52.22
CA GLY A 111 -20.15 6.28 52.57
C GLY A 111 -20.40 4.87 52.07
N SER A 112 -21.44 4.65 51.28
CA SER A 112 -21.74 3.36 50.62
C SER A 112 -21.12 3.21 49.24
N LYS A 113 -20.25 4.13 48.79
CA LYS A 113 -19.63 4.10 47.46
C LYS A 113 -18.17 3.65 47.53
N VAL A 114 -17.80 2.68 46.69
CA VAL A 114 -16.42 2.24 46.42
C VAL A 114 -16.05 2.68 45.04
N THR A 115 -14.99 3.48 44.90
CA THR A 115 -14.41 3.89 43.60
C THR A 115 -13.08 3.23 43.40
N VAL A 116 -12.97 2.43 42.36
CA VAL A 116 -11.72 1.73 41.94
C VAL A 116 -11.21 2.38 40.68
N THR A 117 -9.97 2.85 40.72
CA THR A 117 -9.35 3.58 39.60
C THR A 117 -8.37 2.66 38.85
N ASP A 118 -8.57 2.52 37.56
CA ASP A 118 -7.61 1.87 36.66
C ASP A 118 -6.54 2.85 36.22
N LYS A 119 -5.34 2.36 36.14
CA LYS A 119 -4.18 3.06 35.60
C LYS A 119 -3.99 2.69 34.16
N ASP A 120 -3.52 3.63 33.35
CA ASP A 120 -3.20 3.39 31.96
C ASP A 120 -2.07 2.35 31.81
N ASP A 121 -2.23 1.42 30.86
CA ASP A 121 -1.16 0.50 30.46
C ASP A 121 -0.26 1.19 29.42
N ASP A 122 0.84 1.77 29.88
CA ASP A 122 1.86 2.44 29.08
C ASP A 122 2.95 1.50 28.54
N SER A 123 2.75 0.18 28.65
CA SER A 123 3.66 -0.80 28.05
C SER A 123 3.73 -0.62 26.53
N PRO A 124 4.89 -0.88 25.90
CA PRO A 124 5.02 -0.78 24.46
C PRO A 124 4.01 -1.67 23.73
N LYS A 125 3.37 -1.11 22.70
CA LYS A 125 2.40 -1.78 21.81
C LYS A 125 3.04 -2.03 20.45
N THR A 126 2.75 -3.17 19.83
CA THR A 126 3.22 -3.48 18.48
C THR A 126 2.43 -2.68 17.46
N ILE A 127 3.11 -1.80 16.74
CA ILE A 127 2.55 -0.97 15.68
C ILE A 127 3.13 -1.45 14.35
N THR A 128 2.25 -1.66 13.38
CA THR A 128 2.61 -2.09 12.03
C THR A 128 2.62 -0.90 11.08
N PHE A 129 3.73 -0.71 10.37
CA PHE A 129 3.87 0.31 9.32
C PHE A 129 3.87 -0.35 7.96
N SER A 130 2.98 0.09 7.08
CA SER A 130 2.84 -0.35 5.69
C SER A 130 3.18 0.82 4.77
N LYS A 131 4.16 0.65 3.89
CA LYS A 131 4.60 1.65 2.92
C LYS A 131 4.22 1.20 1.52
N VAL A 132 3.19 1.81 0.92
CA VAL A 132 2.56 1.31 -0.29
C VAL A 132 2.54 2.35 -1.41
N ASN A 133 2.41 1.89 -2.66
CA ASN A 133 2.08 2.74 -3.81
C ASN A 133 0.57 3.02 -3.87
N LEU A 134 0.14 3.80 -4.85
CA LEU A 134 -1.28 4.12 -5.09
C LEU A 134 -2.16 2.89 -5.33
N GLY A 135 -1.60 1.78 -5.81
CA GLY A 135 -2.27 0.49 -5.99
C GLY A 135 -2.37 -0.35 -4.71
N GLY A 136 -1.82 0.11 -3.58
CA GLY A 136 -1.85 -0.62 -2.31
C GLY A 136 -0.80 -1.72 -2.18
N THR A 137 0.20 -1.76 -3.06
CA THR A 137 1.30 -2.73 -3.01
C THR A 137 2.46 -2.17 -2.20
N GLU A 138 3.00 -2.96 -1.25
CA GLU A 138 4.20 -2.61 -0.48
C GLU A 138 5.39 -2.36 -1.40
N ILE A 139 6.06 -1.22 -1.21
CA ILE A 139 7.19 -0.76 -2.02
C ILE A 139 8.49 -0.82 -1.24
N ALA A 140 9.59 -1.06 -1.95
CA ALA A 140 10.94 -1.11 -1.40
C ALA A 140 11.69 0.22 -1.59
N GLY A 141 12.63 0.52 -0.69
CA GLY A 141 13.61 1.59 -0.86
C GLY A 141 13.27 2.90 -0.16
N ALA A 142 12.09 3.07 0.46
CA ALA A 142 11.81 4.21 1.31
C ALA A 142 12.68 4.14 2.57
N GLN A 143 13.44 5.19 2.86
CA GLN A 143 14.20 5.32 4.10
C GLN A 143 13.34 6.03 5.15
N ILE A 144 12.95 5.31 6.18
CA ILE A 144 11.96 5.77 7.16
C ILE A 144 12.58 5.85 8.55
N LYS A 145 12.19 6.88 9.30
CA LYS A 145 12.56 7.11 10.69
C LYS A 145 11.32 7.44 11.51
N ILE A 146 11.25 6.93 12.73
CA ILE A 146 10.22 7.31 13.70
C ILE A 146 10.88 8.12 14.81
N PHE A 147 10.33 9.28 15.09
CA PHE A 147 10.76 10.15 16.18
C PHE A 147 9.68 10.21 17.26
N LYS A 148 10.10 10.39 18.52
CA LYS A 148 9.18 10.65 19.62
C LYS A 148 8.84 12.14 19.64
N GLY A 149 7.54 12.45 19.73
CA GLY A 149 7.03 13.82 19.70
C GLY A 149 6.37 14.18 18.37
N ASP A 150 6.07 15.47 18.18
CA ASP A 150 5.34 16.02 17.03
C ASP A 150 6.26 16.57 15.93
N LYS A 151 7.56 16.31 16.02
CA LYS A 151 8.59 16.72 15.05
C LYS A 151 9.65 15.66 14.83
N ALA A 152 10.21 15.64 13.62
CA ALA A 152 11.34 14.78 13.27
C ALA A 152 12.67 15.37 13.76
N GLU A 153 12.85 15.49 15.07
CA GLU A 153 14.01 16.08 15.71
C GLU A 153 14.65 15.12 16.74
N GLY A 154 15.96 15.24 16.93
CA GLY A 154 16.70 14.43 17.90
C GLY A 154 17.07 13.03 17.40
N THR A 155 17.07 12.05 18.30
CA THR A 155 17.40 10.66 17.95
C THR A 155 16.13 9.92 17.56
N ALA A 156 16.13 9.30 16.38
CA ALA A 156 15.05 8.41 15.96
C ALA A 156 14.92 7.20 16.91
N VAL A 157 13.71 6.86 17.30
CA VAL A 157 13.43 5.65 18.11
C VAL A 157 13.54 4.36 17.28
N GLU A 158 13.33 4.47 15.97
CA GLU A 158 13.51 3.38 15.00
C GLU A 158 13.85 3.97 13.61
N SER A 159 14.59 3.19 12.81
CA SER A 159 14.86 3.52 11.41
C SER A 159 15.02 2.25 10.59
N TRP A 160 14.47 2.26 9.36
CA TRP A 160 14.55 1.12 8.44
C TRP A 160 14.40 1.58 6.98
N THR A 161 14.72 0.67 6.07
CA THR A 161 14.38 0.82 4.65
C THR A 161 13.21 -0.12 4.35
N SER A 162 12.18 0.38 3.66
CA SER A 162 11.03 -0.44 3.27
C SER A 162 11.42 -1.56 2.29
N GLU A 163 10.72 -2.68 2.35
CA GLU A 163 10.93 -3.84 1.50
C GLU A 163 9.65 -4.17 0.72
N ALA A 164 9.80 -4.63 -0.52
CA ALA A 164 8.64 -5.02 -1.34
C ALA A 164 7.87 -6.20 -0.70
N GLY A 165 6.56 -6.05 -0.61
CA GLY A 165 5.67 -7.09 -0.06
C GLY A 165 5.78 -7.30 1.45
N LYS A 166 6.41 -6.36 2.20
CA LYS A 166 6.58 -6.48 3.66
C LYS A 166 6.26 -5.18 4.38
N SER A 167 5.45 -5.30 5.42
CA SER A 167 5.27 -4.27 6.45
C SER A 167 6.36 -4.36 7.52
N LYS A 168 6.52 -3.32 8.33
CA LYS A 168 7.46 -3.24 9.46
C LYS A 168 6.70 -3.16 10.78
N GLU A 169 7.01 -4.03 11.72
CA GLU A 169 6.51 -3.99 13.09
C GLU A 169 7.52 -3.33 14.03
N ILE A 170 7.03 -2.46 14.90
CA ILE A 170 7.81 -1.70 15.89
C ILE A 170 7.04 -1.66 17.20
N ASN A 171 7.73 -1.80 18.32
CA ASN A 171 7.14 -1.67 19.64
C ASN A 171 7.29 -0.23 20.14
N LEU A 172 6.17 0.49 20.26
CA LEU A 172 6.11 1.87 20.72
C LEU A 172 5.24 2.00 21.97
N ALA A 173 5.75 2.68 22.99
CA ALA A 173 4.94 3.05 24.15
C ALA A 173 3.84 4.02 23.75
N PRO A 174 2.69 4.07 24.45
CA PRO A 174 1.69 5.09 24.23
C PRO A 174 2.28 6.51 24.23
N GLY A 175 1.87 7.33 23.27
CA GLY A 175 2.40 8.69 23.12
C GLY A 175 2.35 9.19 21.68
N THR A 176 2.87 10.40 21.47
CA THR A 176 2.94 11.06 20.16
C THR A 176 4.26 10.74 19.48
N TYR A 177 4.18 10.48 18.17
CA TYR A 177 5.32 10.16 17.32
C TYR A 177 5.21 10.83 15.96
N THR A 178 6.35 11.01 15.30
CA THR A 178 6.44 11.52 13.94
C THR A 178 7.04 10.46 13.02
N PHE A 179 6.31 10.09 11.98
CA PHE A 179 6.81 9.33 10.84
C PHE A 179 7.50 10.30 9.89
N HIS A 180 8.78 10.07 9.64
CA HIS A 180 9.62 10.87 8.74
C HIS A 180 10.17 9.97 7.64
N GLU A 181 9.97 10.36 6.41
CA GLU A 181 10.62 9.73 5.27
C GLU A 181 11.88 10.53 4.92
N GLU A 182 13.06 9.99 5.20
CA GLU A 182 14.34 10.59 4.85
C GLU A 182 14.53 10.67 3.33
N ALA A 183 14.24 9.57 2.64
CA ALA A 183 14.29 9.46 1.19
C ALA A 183 13.17 8.56 0.67
N ALA A 184 12.46 9.03 -0.36
CA ALA A 184 11.50 8.22 -1.09
C ALA A 184 12.21 7.21 -2.03
N PRO A 185 11.58 6.10 -2.41
CA PRO A 185 12.06 5.25 -3.47
C PRO A 185 12.13 6.00 -4.80
N THR A 186 13.05 5.60 -5.66
CA THR A 186 13.14 6.17 -7.01
C THR A 186 11.81 6.03 -7.75
N GLY A 187 11.30 7.12 -8.30
CA GLY A 187 10.02 7.17 -9.00
C GLY A 187 8.82 7.55 -8.15
N TYR A 188 9.04 7.83 -6.88
CA TYR A 188 7.98 8.26 -5.96
C TYR A 188 8.28 9.62 -5.34
N LEU A 189 7.21 10.36 -5.00
CA LEU A 189 7.30 11.60 -4.25
C LEU A 189 7.54 11.32 -2.78
N LYS A 190 8.44 12.09 -2.18
CA LYS A 190 8.70 12.02 -0.74
C LYS A 190 7.47 12.45 0.05
N VAL A 191 7.07 11.64 1.02
CA VAL A 191 6.04 11.96 2.00
C VAL A 191 6.61 12.95 3.02
N THR A 192 5.85 14.00 3.34
CA THR A 192 6.20 14.94 4.42
C THR A 192 5.91 14.33 5.79
N ASP A 193 6.39 14.96 6.86
CA ASP A 193 6.27 14.44 8.23
C ASP A 193 4.81 14.23 8.64
N ILE A 194 4.49 13.02 9.11
CA ILE A 194 3.16 12.65 9.59
C ILE A 194 3.23 12.43 11.09
N THR A 195 2.39 13.15 11.84
CA THR A 195 2.30 12.98 13.30
C THR A 195 1.14 12.04 13.65
N PHE A 196 1.39 11.09 14.53
CA PHE A 196 0.41 10.11 15.00
C PHE A 196 0.53 9.88 16.51
N GLN A 197 -0.57 9.44 17.11
CA GLN A 197 -0.64 9.05 18.51
C GLN A 197 -0.85 7.54 18.65
N VAL A 198 0.00 6.89 19.40
CA VAL A 198 -0.20 5.51 19.88
C VAL A 198 -0.99 5.61 21.20
N LYS A 199 -2.16 4.97 21.25
CA LYS A 199 -3.01 4.94 22.43
C LYS A 199 -2.65 3.78 23.34
N THR A 200 -3.11 3.83 24.60
CA THR A 200 -2.86 2.77 25.59
C THR A 200 -3.44 1.41 25.18
N ASP A 201 -4.52 1.41 24.38
CA ASP A 201 -5.13 0.21 23.82
C ASP A 201 -4.39 -0.34 22.59
N GLY A 202 -3.29 0.30 22.15
CA GLY A 202 -2.50 -0.09 20.98
C GLY A 202 -3.05 0.41 19.64
N THR A 203 -4.18 1.12 19.63
CA THR A 203 -4.68 1.76 18.40
C THR A 203 -3.87 3.00 18.06
N VAL A 204 -3.84 3.36 16.78
CA VAL A 204 -3.12 4.52 16.28
C VAL A 204 -4.10 5.51 15.66
N GLU A 205 -3.89 6.79 15.96
CA GLU A 205 -4.63 7.91 15.38
C GLU A 205 -3.65 8.90 14.73
N VAL A 206 -3.86 9.24 13.45
CA VAL A 206 -3.10 10.31 12.79
C VAL A 206 -3.63 11.64 13.27
N THR A 207 -2.77 12.44 13.87
CA THR A 207 -3.12 13.77 14.40
C THR A 207 -2.74 14.91 13.45
N ASN A 208 -1.76 14.67 12.54
CA ASN A 208 -1.37 15.60 11.50
C ASN A 208 -0.82 14.81 10.29
N VAL A 209 -1.38 15.05 9.12
CA VAL A 209 -0.94 14.42 7.85
C VAL A 209 0.30 15.09 7.24
N GLY A 210 0.85 16.10 7.90
CA GLY A 210 2.01 16.85 7.43
C GLY A 210 1.70 17.96 6.44
N GLU A 211 2.76 18.54 5.89
CA GLU A 211 2.66 19.54 4.84
C GLU A 211 2.29 18.87 3.50
N LYS A 212 1.85 19.68 2.56
CA LYS A 212 1.61 19.23 1.19
C LYS A 212 2.93 18.83 0.53
N ASP A 213 2.87 17.82 -0.34
CA ASP A 213 4.00 17.38 -1.13
C ASP A 213 4.43 18.43 -2.17
N SER A 214 5.47 18.13 -2.95
CA SER A 214 6.01 19.04 -3.97
C SER A 214 5.02 19.39 -5.09
N LYS A 215 3.90 18.65 -5.22
CA LYS A 215 2.79 18.93 -6.13
C LYS A 215 1.65 19.71 -5.49
N GLY A 216 1.75 20.04 -4.21
CA GLY A 216 0.71 20.75 -3.45
C GLY A 216 -0.44 19.84 -3.01
N GLU A 217 -0.24 18.53 -2.95
CA GLU A 217 -1.23 17.53 -2.52
C GLU A 217 -0.92 17.01 -1.13
N GLU A 218 -1.97 16.71 -0.35
CA GLU A 218 -1.82 16.14 0.99
C GLU A 218 -1.29 14.70 0.94
N ASN A 219 -0.55 14.31 2.00
CA ASN A 219 -0.16 12.92 2.18
C ASN A 219 -1.38 12.02 2.30
N LYS A 220 -1.28 10.83 1.76
CA LYS A 220 -2.31 9.79 1.92
C LYS A 220 -1.85 8.81 2.99
N VAL A 221 -2.45 8.91 4.17
CA VAL A 221 -2.21 8.02 5.31
C VAL A 221 -3.53 7.51 5.89
N VAL A 222 -3.56 6.23 6.22
CA VAL A 222 -4.74 5.56 6.82
C VAL A 222 -4.28 4.76 8.01
N THR A 223 -5.07 4.80 9.10
CA THR A 223 -4.86 3.94 10.27
C THR A 223 -6.03 2.95 10.42
N THR A 224 -5.70 1.71 10.78
CA THR A 224 -6.67 0.66 11.09
C THR A 224 -6.13 -0.15 12.28
N GLY A 225 -6.75 0.04 13.45
CA GLY A 225 -6.25 -0.56 14.70
C GLY A 225 -4.82 -0.08 14.99
N SER A 226 -3.88 -1.02 15.05
CA SER A 226 -2.45 -0.75 15.28
C SER A 226 -1.64 -0.56 13.98
N THR A 227 -2.28 -0.50 12.80
CA THR A 227 -1.60 -0.38 11.52
C THR A 227 -1.67 1.06 11.00
N VAL A 228 -0.52 1.56 10.54
CA VAL A 228 -0.36 2.85 9.82
C VAL A 228 0.05 2.54 8.39
N THR A 229 -0.80 2.85 7.43
CA THR A 229 -0.51 2.71 6.00
C THR A 229 -0.21 4.07 5.40
N VAL A 230 1.01 4.25 4.91
CA VAL A 230 1.48 5.48 4.25
C VAL A 230 1.64 5.20 2.76
N THR A 231 0.95 5.97 1.93
CA THR A 231 0.95 5.79 0.47
C THR A 231 1.86 6.80 -0.21
N ASP A 232 2.81 6.29 -0.99
CA ASP A 232 3.61 7.11 -1.90
C ASP A 232 2.87 7.34 -3.21
N LYS A 233 2.96 8.56 -3.70
CA LYS A 233 2.45 8.96 -5.01
C LYS A 233 3.57 8.88 -6.04
N ASP A 234 3.20 8.58 -7.28
CA ASP A 234 4.16 8.51 -8.36
C ASP A 234 4.78 9.90 -8.64
N ASP A 235 6.09 9.92 -8.80
CA ASP A 235 6.81 11.07 -9.30
C ASP A 235 6.81 11.02 -10.83
N ASP A 236 5.88 11.74 -11.45
CA ASP A 236 5.68 11.82 -12.90
C ASP A 236 6.50 12.92 -13.58
N LEU A 237 7.50 13.46 -12.88
CA LEU A 237 8.44 14.41 -13.48
C LEU A 237 9.13 13.79 -14.70
N PRO A 238 9.40 14.57 -15.75
CA PRO A 238 10.12 14.08 -16.91
C PRO A 238 11.48 13.48 -16.57
N ARG A 239 11.75 12.27 -17.08
CA ARG A 239 13.04 11.59 -16.98
C ARG A 239 13.85 11.85 -18.23
N LYS A 240 15.16 12.03 -18.06
CA LYS A 240 16.07 12.16 -19.19
C LYS A 240 16.18 10.81 -19.90
N VAL A 241 15.83 10.78 -21.19
CA VAL A 241 16.00 9.64 -22.08
C VAL A 241 16.93 10.06 -23.21
N THR A 242 17.99 9.28 -23.43
CA THR A 242 18.93 9.49 -24.54
C THR A 242 18.58 8.54 -25.69
N PHE A 243 18.55 9.07 -26.91
CA PHE A 243 18.29 8.32 -28.14
C PHE A 243 19.55 8.32 -29.00
N SER A 244 19.94 7.15 -29.49
CA SER A 244 21.07 6.94 -30.38
C SER A 244 20.57 6.30 -31.67
N LYS A 245 20.86 6.90 -32.82
CA LYS A 245 20.49 6.39 -34.13
C LYS A 245 21.77 5.97 -34.87
N ILE A 246 22.01 4.67 -34.96
CA ILE A 246 23.28 4.13 -35.44
C ILE A 246 23.11 3.25 -36.69
N ASN A 247 24.23 3.04 -37.43
CA ASN A 247 24.31 2.01 -38.44
C ASN A 247 24.77 0.67 -37.83
N LEU A 248 24.83 -0.38 -38.65
CA LEU A 248 25.30 -1.72 -38.23
C LEU A 248 26.74 -1.72 -37.70
N GLY A 249 27.54 -0.72 -38.02
CA GLY A 249 28.89 -0.53 -37.50
C GLY A 249 28.98 0.19 -36.16
N GLY A 250 27.84 0.56 -35.58
CA GLY A 250 27.77 1.26 -34.30
C GLY A 250 28.07 2.76 -34.35
N THR A 251 28.06 3.37 -35.55
CA THR A 251 28.31 4.80 -35.73
C THR A 251 27.00 5.57 -35.85
N GLU A 252 26.84 6.68 -35.11
CA GLU A 252 25.72 7.59 -35.21
C GLU A 252 25.58 8.12 -36.64
N ILE A 253 24.36 8.09 -37.18
CA ILE A 253 24.06 8.50 -38.56
C ILE A 253 23.20 9.77 -38.58
N ALA A 254 23.45 10.62 -39.57
CA ALA A 254 22.70 11.87 -39.77
C ALA A 254 21.55 11.70 -40.77
N GLY A 255 20.50 12.50 -40.60
CA GLY A 255 19.43 12.67 -41.59
C GLY A 255 18.21 11.76 -41.40
N ALA A 256 18.11 11.00 -40.30
CA ALA A 256 16.88 10.35 -39.92
C ALA A 256 15.90 11.40 -39.33
N GLU A 257 14.69 11.49 -39.87
CA GLU A 257 13.63 12.32 -39.28
C GLU A 257 12.86 11.50 -38.24
N ILE A 258 13.03 11.84 -36.96
CA ILE A 258 12.51 11.07 -35.85
C ILE A 258 11.40 11.85 -35.15
N GLN A 259 10.35 11.15 -34.75
CA GLN A 259 9.21 11.66 -34.00
C GLN A 259 8.90 10.73 -32.83
N ILE A 260 8.58 11.31 -31.67
CA ILE A 260 8.11 10.56 -30.50
C ILE A 260 6.65 10.88 -30.26
N PHE A 261 5.83 9.86 -30.18
CA PHE A 261 4.40 9.97 -29.87
C PHE A 261 4.10 9.38 -28.49
N GLN A 262 3.15 9.95 -27.78
CA GLN A 262 2.64 9.36 -26.54
C GLN A 262 1.66 8.23 -26.88
N GLY A 263 1.83 7.07 -26.25
CA GLY A 263 1.01 5.89 -26.51
C GLY A 263 1.73 4.82 -27.34
N LYS A 264 0.94 3.85 -27.83
CA LYS A 264 1.44 2.67 -28.57
C LYS A 264 1.40 2.82 -30.09
N GLU A 265 0.97 3.96 -30.60
CA GLU A 265 0.78 4.24 -32.03
C GLU A 265 1.32 5.63 -32.37
N ALA A 266 1.88 5.79 -33.56
CA ALA A 266 2.38 7.07 -34.09
C ALA A 266 1.20 7.88 -34.65
N THR A 267 0.27 8.33 -33.80
CA THR A 267 -0.94 9.06 -34.16
C THR A 267 -1.04 10.40 -33.43
N GLY A 268 -1.67 11.39 -34.04
CA GLY A 268 -1.83 12.72 -33.47
C GLY A 268 -0.59 13.61 -33.60
N ASN A 269 -0.35 14.46 -32.60
CA ASN A 269 0.84 15.32 -32.60
C ASN A 269 1.98 14.65 -31.83
N PRO A 270 3.20 14.61 -32.41
CA PRO A 270 4.34 14.09 -31.69
C PRO A 270 4.70 15.00 -30.50
N VAL A 271 5.10 14.40 -29.38
CA VAL A 271 5.60 15.12 -28.19
C VAL A 271 6.99 15.70 -28.42
N ALA A 272 7.75 15.10 -29.33
CA ALA A 272 9.06 15.59 -29.78
C ALA A 272 9.33 15.19 -31.22
N LYS A 273 10.16 15.98 -31.91
CA LYS A 273 10.68 15.68 -33.26
C LYS A 273 12.05 16.29 -33.45
N TRP A 274 12.93 15.57 -34.14
CA TRP A 274 14.26 16.06 -34.52
C TRP A 274 14.80 15.31 -35.74
N THR A 275 15.88 15.81 -36.32
CA THR A 275 16.67 15.10 -37.32
C THR A 275 17.95 14.60 -36.65
N SER A 276 18.31 13.34 -36.87
CA SER A 276 19.55 12.77 -36.32
C SER A 276 20.80 13.45 -36.92
N GLU A 277 21.82 13.56 -36.09
CA GLU A 277 23.12 14.15 -36.47
C GLU A 277 24.23 13.12 -36.34
N ALA A 278 25.28 13.25 -37.18
CA ALA A 278 26.41 12.36 -37.13
C ALA A 278 27.17 12.50 -35.78
N ASN A 279 27.55 11.38 -35.20
CA ASN A 279 28.29 11.30 -33.93
C ASN A 279 27.63 12.00 -32.73
N THR A 280 26.32 12.13 -32.77
CA THR A 280 25.59 12.84 -31.72
C THR A 280 24.29 12.09 -31.38
N SER A 281 24.13 11.72 -30.10
CA SER A 281 22.85 11.25 -29.54
C SER A 281 21.92 12.42 -29.22
N HIS A 282 20.62 12.15 -29.10
CA HIS A 282 19.62 13.17 -28.78
C HIS A 282 19.00 12.92 -27.41
N GLU A 283 18.86 13.98 -26.57
CA GLU A 283 18.30 13.89 -25.23
C GLU A 283 16.92 14.53 -25.13
N LEU A 284 15.97 13.83 -24.53
CA LEU A 284 14.63 14.32 -24.25
C LEU A 284 14.25 14.12 -22.79
N GLY A 285 13.46 15.05 -22.24
CA GLY A 285 12.74 14.84 -20.98
C GLY A 285 11.36 14.24 -21.28
N LEU A 286 11.14 12.97 -20.90
CA LEU A 286 9.87 12.28 -21.07
C LEU A 286 9.32 11.88 -19.70
N ALA A 287 8.03 12.19 -19.43
CA ALA A 287 7.34 11.69 -18.24
C ALA A 287 7.26 10.16 -18.28
N PRO A 288 7.20 9.47 -17.13
CA PRO A 288 6.92 8.04 -17.11
C PRO A 288 5.66 7.71 -17.91
N GLY A 289 5.75 6.68 -18.77
CA GLY A 289 4.64 6.33 -19.67
C GLY A 289 5.08 5.54 -20.88
N VAL A 290 4.12 5.20 -21.73
CA VAL A 290 4.37 4.47 -22.99
C VAL A 290 4.46 5.45 -24.14
N TYR A 291 5.44 5.23 -25.02
CA TYR A 291 5.74 6.07 -26.17
C TYR A 291 6.04 5.21 -27.41
N THR A 292 5.86 5.81 -28.57
CA THR A 292 6.25 5.24 -29.86
C THR A 292 7.32 6.11 -30.51
N PHE A 293 8.47 5.47 -30.80
CA PHE A 293 9.51 6.02 -31.66
C PHE A 293 9.12 5.73 -33.10
N HIS A 294 8.97 6.77 -33.92
CA HIS A 294 8.59 6.72 -35.32
C HIS A 294 9.68 7.39 -36.16
N GLU A 295 10.14 6.71 -37.19
CA GLU A 295 11.06 7.28 -38.18
C GLU A 295 10.25 7.72 -39.41
N ALA A 296 9.97 9.02 -39.49
CA ALA A 296 9.20 9.60 -40.59
C ALA A 296 9.97 9.53 -41.94
N ALA A 297 11.30 9.62 -41.88
CA ALA A 297 12.17 9.48 -43.05
C ALA A 297 13.53 8.90 -42.62
N ALA A 298 13.98 7.85 -43.33
CA ALA A 298 15.30 7.29 -43.14
C ALA A 298 16.39 8.08 -43.88
N PRO A 299 17.65 8.06 -43.41
CA PRO A 299 18.75 8.65 -44.10
C PRO A 299 18.97 7.99 -45.48
N THR A 300 19.57 8.74 -46.41
CA THR A 300 19.91 8.19 -47.74
C THR A 300 20.78 6.94 -47.63
N GLY A 301 20.36 5.83 -48.24
CA GLY A 301 21.05 4.56 -48.22
C GLY A 301 20.64 3.60 -47.12
N TYR A 302 19.71 4.00 -46.23
CA TYR A 302 19.20 3.17 -45.15
C TYR A 302 17.72 2.82 -45.36
N LEU A 303 17.28 1.73 -44.74
CA LEU A 303 15.86 1.35 -44.62
C LEU A 303 15.29 2.06 -43.42
N ALA A 304 14.07 2.58 -43.54
CA ALA A 304 13.36 3.12 -42.40
C ALA A 304 13.03 2.00 -41.40
N VAL A 305 13.23 2.27 -40.11
CA VAL A 305 12.72 1.39 -39.06
C VAL A 305 11.20 1.54 -38.94
N THR A 306 10.50 0.47 -38.61
CA THR A 306 9.09 0.48 -38.25
C THR A 306 8.92 1.07 -36.86
N ASP A 307 7.69 1.32 -36.45
CA ASP A 307 7.40 1.90 -35.13
C ASP A 307 7.91 1.02 -33.98
N ILE A 308 8.63 1.64 -33.04
CA ILE A 308 9.16 1.00 -31.84
C ILE A 308 8.40 1.51 -30.63
N VAL A 309 7.73 0.62 -29.90
CA VAL A 309 7.03 0.98 -28.68
C VAL A 309 7.96 0.75 -27.49
N PHE A 310 8.14 1.79 -26.68
CA PHE A 310 8.94 1.74 -25.46
C PHE A 310 8.21 2.39 -24.27
N GLN A 311 8.59 2.00 -23.08
CA GLN A 311 8.07 2.55 -21.83
C GLN A 311 9.18 3.25 -21.07
N VAL A 312 8.95 4.48 -20.65
CA VAL A 312 9.76 5.19 -19.66
C VAL A 312 9.20 4.80 -18.29
N ASN A 313 10.03 4.16 -17.47
CA ASN A 313 9.65 3.71 -16.13
C ASN A 313 9.75 4.88 -15.11
N LEU A 314 9.10 4.72 -13.94
CA LEU A 314 9.15 5.71 -12.85
C LEU A 314 10.60 5.99 -12.39
N ASP A 315 11.48 5.00 -12.46
CA ASP A 315 12.91 5.12 -12.11
C ASP A 315 13.77 5.75 -13.22
N GLY A 316 13.17 6.11 -14.36
CA GLY A 316 13.85 6.70 -15.51
C GLY A 316 14.51 5.69 -16.44
N THR A 317 14.45 4.40 -16.15
CA THR A 317 14.86 3.36 -17.08
C THR A 317 13.88 3.23 -18.24
N VAL A 318 14.34 2.66 -19.37
CA VAL A 318 13.48 2.43 -20.54
C VAL A 318 13.35 0.93 -20.80
N THR A 319 12.11 0.48 -21.02
CA THR A 319 11.79 -0.89 -21.43
C THR A 319 11.29 -0.87 -22.87
N VAL A 320 11.90 -1.62 -23.78
CA VAL A 320 11.39 -1.84 -25.13
C VAL A 320 10.19 -2.79 -25.05
N VAL A 321 9.00 -2.29 -25.38
CA VAL A 321 7.74 -3.04 -25.30
C VAL A 321 7.49 -3.82 -26.60
N ASN A 322 7.73 -3.19 -27.76
CA ASN A 322 7.63 -3.81 -29.07
C ASN A 322 8.68 -3.20 -30.02
N ALA A 323 9.54 -4.02 -30.53
CA ALA A 323 10.58 -3.61 -31.50
C ALA A 323 10.14 -3.77 -32.96
N ASP A 324 9.03 -4.47 -33.24
CA ASP A 324 8.48 -4.75 -34.57
C ASP A 324 9.51 -5.26 -35.59
N GLY A 325 10.43 -6.13 -35.12
CA GLY A 325 11.51 -6.69 -35.94
C GLY A 325 12.72 -5.79 -36.15
N ASN A 326 12.74 -4.56 -35.59
CA ASN A 326 13.89 -3.67 -35.61
C ASN A 326 14.96 -4.13 -34.61
N THR A 327 16.22 -3.73 -34.91
CA THR A 327 17.30 -3.86 -33.93
C THR A 327 17.29 -2.65 -33.01
N VAL A 328 16.84 -2.86 -31.79
CA VAL A 328 16.74 -1.82 -30.76
C VAL A 328 17.13 -2.40 -29.39
N GLU A 329 17.90 -1.66 -28.63
CA GLU A 329 18.28 -2.01 -27.25
C GLU A 329 18.29 -0.78 -26.35
N TYR A 330 18.04 -0.99 -25.06
CA TYR A 330 18.29 0.03 -24.03
C TYR A 330 19.53 -0.35 -23.25
N LYS A 331 20.56 0.45 -23.35
CA LYS A 331 21.86 0.20 -22.76
C LYS A 331 22.49 1.49 -22.23
N ASP A 332 23.04 1.45 -21.02
CA ASP A 332 23.76 2.56 -20.39
C ASP A 332 22.99 3.90 -20.41
N GLY A 333 21.67 3.84 -20.17
CA GLY A 333 20.79 5.02 -20.16
C GLY A 333 20.34 5.50 -21.55
N THR A 334 20.67 4.76 -22.62
CA THR A 334 20.42 5.15 -24.01
C THR A 334 19.54 4.12 -24.72
N LEU A 335 18.50 4.58 -25.41
CA LEU A 335 17.72 3.78 -26.36
C LEU A 335 18.44 3.85 -27.72
N VAL A 336 19.08 2.74 -28.10
CA VAL A 336 19.84 2.61 -29.33
C VAL A 336 18.99 1.97 -30.41
N VAL A 337 18.81 2.65 -31.55
CA VAL A 337 18.04 2.19 -32.71
C VAL A 337 19.01 2.04 -33.89
N THR A 338 19.12 0.82 -34.45
CA THR A 338 20.05 0.49 -35.50
C THR A 338 19.37 0.41 -36.85
N ASP A 339 19.89 1.18 -37.84
CA ASP A 339 19.44 1.14 -39.22
C ASP A 339 20.19 0.10 -40.04
N GLN A 340 19.43 -0.52 -40.93
CA GLN A 340 19.97 -1.45 -41.93
C GLN A 340 20.20 -0.71 -43.26
N THR A 341 21.26 -1.01 -43.94
CA THR A 341 21.53 -0.46 -45.29
C THR A 341 20.54 -1.02 -46.32
N LYS A 342 20.10 -0.19 -47.26
CA LYS A 342 19.33 -0.67 -48.42
C LYS A 342 20.17 -1.65 -49.21
N PRO A 343 19.63 -2.80 -49.65
CA PRO A 343 20.34 -3.68 -50.59
C PRO A 343 20.71 -2.91 -51.84
N THR A 344 22.00 -2.83 -52.11
CA THR A 344 22.48 -2.38 -53.43
C THR A 344 22.08 -3.46 -54.41
N GLY A 345 21.16 -3.15 -55.35
CA GLY A 345 20.86 -4.06 -56.45
C GLY A 345 22.15 -4.39 -57.24
N PRO A 346 22.23 -5.54 -57.96
CA PRO A 346 23.41 -5.88 -58.67
C PRO A 346 23.83 -4.73 -59.59
N ASP A 347 25.09 -4.28 -59.42
CA ASP A 347 25.73 -3.28 -60.27
C ASP A 347 25.45 -3.67 -61.71
N LYS A 348 24.78 -2.79 -62.46
CA LYS A 348 24.80 -2.89 -63.91
C LYS A 348 26.22 -2.59 -64.35
N ASP A 349 26.99 -3.63 -64.56
CA ASP A 349 28.31 -3.54 -65.17
C ASP A 349 28.22 -2.75 -66.49
N PRO A 350 28.80 -1.54 -66.59
CA PRO A 350 28.68 -0.71 -67.80
C PRO A 350 29.51 -1.29 -68.99
N SER A 351 30.15 -2.44 -68.83
CA SER A 351 31.01 -3.05 -69.88
C SER A 351 30.30 -4.17 -70.68
N LYS A 352 29.07 -4.57 -70.38
CA LYS A 352 28.31 -5.48 -71.21
C LYS A 352 27.58 -4.71 -72.33
N LYS A 353 28.21 -4.62 -73.50
CA LYS A 353 27.56 -4.28 -74.76
C LYS A 353 26.42 -5.27 -75.02
N THR A 354 25.24 -4.72 -75.20
CA THR A 354 24.07 -5.45 -75.70
C THR A 354 24.31 -5.77 -77.17
N ASP A 355 24.52 -7.04 -77.46
CA ASP A 355 24.34 -7.54 -78.83
C ASP A 355 22.86 -7.59 -79.15
N GLU A 356 22.46 -6.77 -80.10
CA GLU A 356 21.14 -6.67 -80.68
C GLU A 356 20.82 -7.94 -81.46
N PRO A 357 19.71 -8.65 -81.31
CA PRO A 357 19.33 -9.73 -82.24
C PRO A 357 18.51 -9.15 -83.38
N ASP A 358 19.01 -9.44 -84.57
CA ASP A 358 18.49 -9.23 -85.93
C ASP A 358 17.01 -9.77 -86.05
N PRO A 359 16.09 -9.01 -86.71
CA PRO A 359 14.74 -9.49 -86.90
C PRO A 359 14.57 -10.20 -88.22
N LYS A 360 14.31 -11.53 -88.22
CA LYS A 360 13.58 -12.24 -89.30
C LYS A 360 13.51 -13.76 -89.03
N LYS A 361 12.31 -14.27 -88.75
CA LYS A 361 11.55 -15.20 -89.59
C LYS A 361 10.31 -15.74 -88.86
N SER A 362 9.23 -15.56 -89.59
CA SER A 362 7.86 -16.01 -89.44
C SER A 362 7.71 -17.55 -89.46
N ASN A 363 6.62 -17.94 -88.90
CA ASN A 363 5.56 -18.83 -89.31
C ASN A 363 5.24 -20.05 -88.36
N GLN A 364 4.04 -20.02 -87.93
CA GLN A 364 2.97 -21.00 -88.03
C GLN A 364 3.24 -22.33 -87.31
N ASP A 365 2.36 -22.89 -86.49
CA ASP A 365 0.95 -23.12 -86.57
C ASP A 365 0.40 -23.54 -85.19
N LYS A 366 -0.85 -23.18 -84.99
CA LYS A 366 -1.80 -23.74 -84.04
C LYS A 366 -2.25 -25.15 -84.53
N PRO A 367 -3.11 -25.98 -83.91
CA PRO A 367 -3.94 -25.80 -82.71
C PRO A 367 -4.25 -27.06 -81.85
N ILE A 368 -4.90 -26.80 -80.68
CA ILE A 368 -6.18 -27.45 -80.15
C ILE A 368 -6.11 -28.91 -79.70
N GLU A 369 -6.53 -29.22 -78.52
CA GLU A 369 -7.76 -29.63 -77.87
C GLU A 369 -7.48 -30.37 -76.55
N LYS A 370 -8.15 -29.96 -75.47
CA LYS A 370 -9.20 -30.65 -74.66
C LYS A 370 -9.00 -32.10 -74.26
N ASP A 371 -9.07 -32.46 -73.08
CA ASP A 371 -10.20 -32.82 -72.20
C ASP A 371 -9.78 -33.72 -71.01
N GLN A 372 -10.37 -33.37 -69.90
CA GLN A 372 -11.03 -34.21 -68.89
C GLN A 372 -10.31 -35.46 -68.30
N ASP A 373 -10.37 -35.41 -67.03
CA ASP A 373 -10.98 -36.32 -66.03
C ASP A 373 -10.06 -36.84 -64.93
N LYS A 374 -10.59 -36.60 -63.73
CA LYS A 374 -10.30 -37.26 -62.44
C LYS A 374 -10.43 -38.79 -62.52
N PRO A 375 -10.13 -39.59 -61.46
CA PRO A 375 -9.68 -39.32 -60.12
C PRO A 375 -8.69 -40.40 -59.56
N GLY A 376 -8.26 -40.19 -58.32
CA GLY A 376 -8.01 -41.32 -57.42
C GLY A 376 -6.65 -41.45 -56.75
N ASP A 377 -6.65 -41.11 -55.50
CA ASP A 377 -6.35 -41.89 -54.29
C ASP A 377 -4.88 -42.21 -53.86
N LYS A 378 -4.73 -41.94 -52.56
CA LYS A 378 -3.85 -42.55 -51.54
C LYS A 378 -2.37 -42.17 -51.44
N GLY A 379 -2.19 -41.33 -50.40
CA GLY A 379 -1.46 -41.81 -49.21
C GLY A 379 0.06 -41.71 -49.16
N LYS A 380 0.56 -40.82 -48.41
CA LYS A 380 1.51 -41.11 -47.32
C LYS A 380 1.85 -39.85 -46.50
N THR A 381 1.43 -39.90 -45.26
CA THR A 381 1.79 -39.07 -44.12
C THR A 381 3.30 -38.94 -43.95
N LYS A 382 3.78 -37.69 -43.80
CA LYS A 382 4.99 -37.39 -43.01
C LYS A 382 4.61 -36.57 -41.78
N LYS A 383 4.83 -37.20 -40.61
CA LYS A 383 4.75 -36.63 -39.30
C LYS A 383 5.68 -35.42 -39.21
N ILE A 384 5.10 -34.27 -38.86
CA ILE A 384 5.84 -33.14 -38.28
C ILE A 384 5.35 -33.04 -36.82
N LEU A 385 6.30 -33.15 -35.89
CA LEU A 385 6.07 -33.02 -34.43
C LEU A 385 5.62 -31.60 -34.10
N PRO A 386 4.70 -31.42 -33.14
CA PRO A 386 4.28 -30.08 -32.73
C PRO A 386 5.27 -29.47 -31.75
N PHE A 387 5.60 -28.24 -32.03
CA PHE A 387 6.25 -27.34 -31.08
C PHE A 387 5.23 -26.95 -30.02
N THR A 388 5.48 -27.30 -28.77
CA THR A 388 4.66 -26.92 -27.63
C THR A 388 4.94 -25.46 -27.28
N GLY A 389 4.09 -24.58 -27.76
CA GLY A 389 3.94 -23.24 -27.21
C GLY A 389 2.89 -23.28 -26.10
N THR A 390 3.27 -22.95 -24.88
CA THR A 390 2.35 -22.75 -23.78
C THR A 390 1.55 -21.47 -24.02
N GLU A 391 0.30 -21.63 -24.46
CA GLU A 391 -0.69 -20.56 -24.41
C GLU A 391 -1.13 -20.35 -22.98
N ILE A 392 -0.84 -19.17 -22.43
CA ILE A 392 -1.44 -18.69 -21.19
C ILE A 392 -2.85 -18.19 -21.54
N SER A 393 -3.83 -19.03 -21.26
CA SER A 393 -5.25 -18.69 -21.35
C SER A 393 -5.61 -17.68 -20.25
N PHE A 394 -5.93 -16.45 -20.63
CA PHE A 394 -6.58 -15.49 -19.74
C PHE A 394 -8.04 -15.88 -19.56
N THR A 395 -8.33 -16.57 -18.46
CA THR A 395 -9.72 -16.79 -18.01
C THR A 395 -10.21 -15.47 -17.38
N LEU A 396 -11.11 -14.81 -18.06
CA LEU A 396 -11.90 -13.69 -17.56
C LEU A 396 -12.82 -14.20 -16.45
N LEU A 397 -12.48 -13.92 -15.21
CA LEU A 397 -13.38 -14.11 -14.07
C LEU A 397 -14.14 -12.79 -13.84
N ALA A 398 -15.33 -12.72 -14.44
CA ALA A 398 -16.34 -11.75 -14.08
C ALA A 398 -16.97 -12.17 -12.74
N PHE A 399 -16.67 -11.45 -11.66
CA PHE A 399 -17.44 -11.53 -10.41
C PHE A 399 -18.07 -10.18 -10.12
N GLY A 400 -19.35 -10.10 -10.31
CA GLY A 400 -20.40 -9.94 -9.34
C GLY A 400 -20.39 -8.57 -8.63
N LEU A 401 -21.11 -7.60 -9.27
CA LEU A 401 -21.59 -6.39 -8.63
C LEU A 401 -22.57 -6.78 -7.52
N ILE A 402 -22.18 -6.61 -6.26
CA ILE A 402 -23.12 -6.60 -5.13
C ILE A 402 -23.54 -5.16 -4.90
N LEU A 403 -24.74 -4.84 -5.31
CA LEU A 403 -25.49 -3.64 -4.92
C LEU A 403 -25.87 -3.74 -3.45
N ILE A 404 -25.22 -2.97 -2.59
CA ILE A 404 -25.73 -2.70 -1.24
C ILE A 404 -26.51 -1.38 -1.31
N VAL A 405 -27.83 -1.53 -1.33
CA VAL A 405 -28.76 -0.44 -1.09
C VAL A 405 -28.72 -0.15 0.42
N GLY A 406 -28.01 0.91 0.81
CA GLY A 406 -28.02 1.44 2.17
C GLY A 406 -29.08 2.51 2.31
N CYS A 407 -30.05 2.28 3.19
CA CYS A 407 -31.09 3.21 3.61
C CYS A 407 -30.50 4.56 4.04
N GLY A 408 -30.89 5.61 3.34
CA GLY A 408 -30.71 6.98 3.79
C GLY A 408 -31.62 7.30 4.97
N VAL A 409 -31.02 7.66 6.09
CA VAL A 409 -31.72 8.35 7.18
C VAL A 409 -31.60 9.84 6.96
N TYR A 410 -32.72 10.44 6.64
CA TYR A 410 -32.95 11.87 6.50
C TYR A 410 -32.93 12.52 7.87
N PHE A 411 -31.94 13.32 8.23
CA PHE A 411 -32.00 14.26 9.34
C PHE A 411 -32.19 15.68 8.81
N GLY A 412 -33.42 16.12 8.84
CA GLY A 412 -33.79 17.52 8.62
C GLY A 412 -33.47 18.37 9.85
N ILE A 413 -32.52 19.30 9.73
CA ILE A 413 -32.31 20.35 10.72
C ILE A 413 -33.13 21.55 10.27
N ARG A 414 -34.20 21.82 11.04
CA ARG A 414 -34.97 23.07 10.99
C ARG A 414 -34.25 24.15 11.78
N PHE A 415 -33.77 25.17 11.07
CA PHE A 415 -33.53 26.48 11.71
C PHE A 415 -34.86 27.16 12.00
N LYS A 416 -35.05 27.58 13.25
CA LYS A 416 -36.05 28.61 13.63
C LYS A 416 -35.33 29.71 14.41
N LYS A 417 -35.46 30.90 13.89
CA LYS A 417 -35.32 32.26 14.44
C LYS A 417 -34.66 32.42 15.82
#